data_977d0ff7f1392e4961f933191ce13a11
#
_entry.id   977d0ff7f1392e4961f933191ce13a11
#
_cell.length_a   1.000
_cell.length_b   1.000
_cell.length_c   1.000
_cell.angle_alpha   90.00
_cell.angle_beta   90.00
_cell.angle_gamma   90.00
#
_symmetry.space_group_name_H-M   'P 1'
#
loop_
_entity.id
_entity.type
_entity.pdbx_description
1 polymer ?
#
loop_
_entity_poly.entity_id
_entity_poly.type
_entity_poly.pdbx_seq_one_letter_code
_entity_poly.pdbx_strand_id
1 'polypeptide(L)'
;MLIKQADDHAEELAQLEQLAKSSIDDAAKYAAKDLAIRKAGLKGESESAYLIDFDFAGSAKWAVIHDLRLEYNGRTAQIDHLLINHWMDCYVLESKHFHAGIKITEDGEFMRWNDYKHTYEGMPSPLQQNERHITVLRDVMSTLELPTRLGFCIAFEFQTFVLVSSTSRIDRPRKFDTSRVIKADQVKERIWRDFDKEHGRAGMMKAAARVVSSDTVRDVAQQLANLHRPAKWPMPAIIKDAAVTAKPSKSVTAPTVVEPSTPAKSVKAVAPPAAAAHPFAGGPQCKECHGHQGSIQYGKYGYYFKCAQCHANTAIKFTCLPGHDPRLRKAGNQFYRDCAECHSSSLYFTNP
;
A
#
# COMPACT_ATOMS: atom_id res chain seq x y z
N MET A 1 9.64 -4.49 17.82
CA MET A 1 8.27 -4.43 18.39
C MET A 1 7.42 -3.53 17.52
N LEU A 2 6.28 -3.98 17.04
CA LEU A 2 5.30 -3.12 16.40
C LEU A 2 4.52 -2.34 17.49
N ILE A 3 4.58 -1.02 17.46
CA ILE A 3 3.95 -0.14 18.45
C ILE A 3 2.63 0.42 17.90
N LYS A 4 2.60 0.82 16.63
CA LYS A 4 1.39 1.33 15.96
C LYS A 4 1.33 0.79 14.54
N GLN A 5 0.18 0.25 14.15
CA GLN A 5 -0.14 -0.05 12.75
C GLN A 5 -0.57 1.22 12.01
N ALA A 6 -0.59 1.15 10.67
CA ALA A 6 -1.20 2.20 9.87
C ALA A 6 -2.69 2.36 10.20
N ASP A 7 -3.22 3.56 10.00
CA ASP A 7 -4.63 3.84 10.20
C ASP A 7 -5.49 3.08 9.19
N ASP A 8 -6.69 2.71 9.61
CA ASP A 8 -7.67 2.09 8.72
C ASP A 8 -8.46 3.19 7.97
N HIS A 9 -8.36 3.17 6.65
CA HIS A 9 -9.06 4.09 5.76
C HIS A 9 -10.21 3.42 4.96
N ALA A 10 -10.70 2.27 5.43
CA ALA A 10 -11.72 1.50 4.72
C ALA A 10 -13.02 2.29 4.54
N GLU A 11 -13.41 3.07 5.55
CA GLU A 11 -14.64 3.87 5.50
C GLU A 11 -14.55 5.00 4.46
N GLU A 12 -13.45 5.76 4.45
CA GLU A 12 -13.22 6.84 3.50
C GLU A 12 -13.12 6.31 2.06
N LEU A 13 -12.46 5.16 1.87
CA LEU A 13 -12.40 4.49 0.57
C LEU A 13 -13.79 4.03 0.11
N ALA A 14 -14.60 3.47 0.99
CA ALA A 14 -15.96 3.05 0.67
C ALA A 14 -16.86 4.24 0.29
N GLN A 15 -16.72 5.37 0.98
CA GLN A 15 -17.43 6.61 0.63
C GLN A 15 -17.02 7.11 -0.77
N LEU A 16 -15.73 7.12 -1.10
CA LEU A 16 -15.24 7.50 -2.43
C LEU A 16 -15.73 6.52 -3.51
N GLU A 17 -15.77 5.22 -3.22
CA GLU A 17 -16.32 4.22 -4.16
C GLU A 17 -17.82 4.44 -4.43
N GLN A 18 -18.57 4.73 -3.39
CA GLN A 18 -20.00 5.01 -3.52
C GLN A 18 -20.23 6.24 -4.39
N LEU A 19 -19.47 7.30 -4.18
CA LEU A 19 -19.55 8.53 -4.98
C LEU A 19 -19.14 8.30 -6.43
N ALA A 20 -18.08 7.56 -6.67
CA ALA A 20 -17.64 7.20 -8.01
C ALA A 20 -18.68 6.40 -8.81
N LYS A 21 -19.58 5.68 -8.10
CA LYS A 21 -20.66 4.87 -8.70
C LYS A 21 -22.00 5.59 -8.80
N SER A 22 -22.21 6.66 -8.03
CA SER A 22 -23.55 7.27 -7.82
C SER A 22 -23.95 8.30 -8.87
N SER A 23 -23.02 8.84 -9.65
CA SER A 23 -23.29 9.88 -10.64
C SER A 23 -22.45 9.69 -11.90
N ILE A 24 -22.95 10.24 -13.04
CA ILE A 24 -22.26 10.20 -14.35
C ILE A 24 -21.49 11.52 -14.60
N ASP A 25 -21.57 12.44 -13.66
CA ASP A 25 -21.02 13.78 -13.74
C ASP A 25 -19.50 13.85 -13.44
N ASP A 26 -18.96 15.05 -13.49
CA ASP A 26 -17.55 15.28 -13.25
C ASP A 26 -17.13 14.96 -11.79
N ALA A 27 -18.06 15.03 -10.83
CA ALA A 27 -17.79 14.66 -9.46
C ALA A 27 -17.46 13.17 -9.31
N ALA A 28 -18.17 12.29 -10.02
CA ALA A 28 -17.87 10.86 -10.06
C ALA A 28 -16.50 10.57 -10.69
N LYS A 29 -16.13 11.27 -11.74
CA LYS A 29 -14.81 11.13 -12.36
C LYS A 29 -13.69 11.55 -11.42
N TYR A 30 -13.90 12.66 -10.68
CA TYR A 30 -12.95 13.10 -9.66
C TYR A 30 -12.83 12.11 -8.51
N ALA A 31 -13.96 11.59 -8.01
CA ALA A 31 -13.98 10.57 -6.96
C ALA A 31 -13.27 9.29 -7.40
N ALA A 32 -13.52 8.82 -8.61
CA ALA A 32 -12.85 7.64 -9.17
C ALA A 32 -11.33 7.83 -9.30
N LYS A 33 -10.90 9.02 -9.75
CA LYS A 33 -9.47 9.36 -9.87
C LYS A 33 -8.81 9.44 -8.49
N ASP A 34 -9.44 10.13 -7.53
CA ASP A 34 -8.92 10.27 -6.15
C ASP A 34 -8.83 8.91 -5.47
N LEU A 35 -9.86 8.08 -5.61
CA LEU A 35 -9.88 6.70 -5.13
C LEU A 35 -8.71 5.88 -5.67
N ALA A 36 -8.46 5.96 -6.99
CA ALA A 36 -7.35 5.22 -7.61
C ALA A 36 -5.98 5.67 -7.07
N ILE A 37 -5.78 6.98 -6.89
CA ILE A 37 -4.56 7.56 -6.33
C ILE A 37 -4.36 7.09 -4.88
N ARG A 38 -5.39 7.16 -4.04
CA ARG A 38 -5.31 6.76 -2.63
C ARG A 38 -5.05 5.27 -2.47
N LYS A 39 -5.76 4.42 -3.23
CA LYS A 39 -5.51 2.97 -3.24
C LYS A 39 -4.08 2.63 -3.65
N ALA A 40 -3.53 3.32 -4.66
CA ALA A 40 -2.16 3.11 -5.08
C ALA A 40 -1.14 3.54 -4.00
N GLY A 41 -1.38 4.67 -3.31
CA GLY A 41 -0.57 5.13 -2.18
C GLY A 41 -0.57 4.12 -1.03
N LEU A 42 -1.76 3.78 -0.52
CA LEU A 42 -1.94 2.82 0.57
C LEU A 42 -1.32 1.45 0.26
N LYS A 43 -1.43 0.98 -0.99
CA LYS A 43 -0.80 -0.26 -1.41
C LYS A 43 0.72 -0.18 -1.26
N GLY A 44 1.34 0.90 -1.71
CA GLY A 44 2.80 1.09 -1.61
C GLY A 44 3.28 1.18 -0.16
N GLU A 45 2.54 1.91 0.69
CA GLU A 45 2.80 2.00 2.12
C GLU A 45 2.65 0.64 2.81
N SER A 46 1.59 -0.12 2.48
CA SER A 46 1.36 -1.46 3.02
C SER A 46 2.45 -2.46 2.60
N GLU A 47 2.93 -2.42 1.35
CA GLU A 47 4.04 -3.25 0.88
C GLU A 47 5.33 -2.92 1.66
N SER A 48 5.61 -1.64 1.89
CA SER A 48 6.77 -1.20 2.68
C SER A 48 6.63 -1.60 4.16
N ALA A 49 5.43 -1.42 4.74
CA ALA A 49 5.14 -1.81 6.11
C ALA A 49 5.37 -3.31 6.35
N TYR A 50 4.89 -4.16 5.43
CA TYR A 50 5.10 -5.61 5.49
C TYR A 50 6.60 -5.99 5.55
N LEU A 51 7.43 -5.38 4.69
CA LEU A 51 8.87 -5.65 4.66
C LEU A 51 9.57 -5.17 5.93
N ILE A 52 9.19 -3.99 6.43
CA ILE A 52 9.69 -3.42 7.68
C ILE A 52 9.31 -4.32 8.87
N ASP A 53 8.06 -4.74 8.95
CA ASP A 53 7.56 -5.59 10.02
C ASP A 53 8.26 -6.95 10.02
N PHE A 54 8.43 -7.56 8.85
CA PHE A 54 9.16 -8.81 8.71
C PHE A 54 10.58 -8.73 9.30
N ASP A 55 11.26 -7.62 9.07
CA ASP A 55 12.65 -7.44 9.50
C ASP A 55 12.81 -6.95 10.95
N PHE A 56 11.88 -6.13 11.47
CA PHE A 56 12.09 -5.38 12.71
C PHE A 56 11.03 -5.62 13.78
N ALA A 57 9.77 -5.94 13.44
CA ALA A 57 8.68 -6.06 14.41
C ALA A 57 8.89 -7.20 15.44
N GLY A 58 9.59 -8.26 15.05
CA GLY A 58 9.94 -9.37 15.95
C GLY A 58 11.07 -9.06 16.94
N SER A 59 11.80 -7.96 16.81
CA SER A 59 12.93 -7.61 17.65
C SER A 59 12.52 -6.73 18.83
N ALA A 60 12.92 -7.11 20.04
CA ALA A 60 12.73 -6.28 21.24
C ALA A 60 13.59 -5.00 21.23
N LYS A 61 14.62 -4.93 20.38
CA LYS A 61 15.55 -3.78 20.29
C LYS A 61 15.09 -2.70 19.31
N TRP A 62 13.98 -2.91 18.62
CA TRP A 62 13.43 -2.01 17.62
C TRP A 62 11.96 -1.73 17.91
N ALA A 63 11.55 -0.47 17.89
CA ALA A 63 10.17 -0.06 17.84
C ALA A 63 9.82 0.36 16.41
N VAL A 64 8.64 -0.04 15.95
CA VAL A 64 8.09 0.27 14.62
C VAL A 64 6.77 0.99 14.79
N ILE A 65 6.62 2.13 14.17
CA ILE A 65 5.41 2.94 14.14
C ILE A 65 5.08 3.22 12.68
N HIS A 66 3.91 2.81 12.21
CA HIS A 66 3.42 3.13 10.88
C HIS A 66 2.40 4.26 10.93
N ASP A 67 2.40 5.10 9.89
CA ASP A 67 1.45 6.19 9.69
C ASP A 67 1.34 7.10 10.92
N LEU A 68 2.47 7.69 11.30
CA LEU A 68 2.54 8.59 12.45
C LEU A 68 2.31 10.03 12.01
N ARG A 69 1.15 10.58 12.37
CA ARG A 69 0.84 11.99 12.13
C ARG A 69 0.95 12.81 13.42
N LEU A 70 1.82 13.79 13.41
CA LEU A 70 2.10 14.68 14.52
C LEU A 70 1.78 16.12 14.15
N GLU A 71 1.24 16.85 15.10
CA GLU A 71 0.97 18.28 14.98
C GLU A 71 1.67 19.05 16.11
N TYR A 72 2.45 20.06 15.77
CA TYR A 72 3.16 20.86 16.75
C TYR A 72 3.36 22.30 16.23
N ASN A 73 2.95 23.30 17.02
CA ASN A 73 3.08 24.72 16.70
C ASN A 73 2.61 25.08 15.27
N GLY A 74 1.43 24.58 14.86
CA GLY A 74 0.84 24.83 13.54
C GLY A 74 1.55 24.11 12.38
N ARG A 75 2.54 23.26 12.67
CA ARG A 75 3.22 22.40 11.69
C ARG A 75 2.74 20.96 11.82
N THR A 76 2.69 20.26 10.70
CA THR A 76 2.28 18.84 10.64
C THR A 76 3.39 18.00 10.01
N ALA A 77 3.67 16.84 10.61
CA ALA A 77 4.43 15.76 9.99
C ALA A 77 3.54 14.55 9.81
N GLN A 78 3.55 13.97 8.62
CA GLN A 78 2.96 12.67 8.31
C GLN A 78 4.10 11.74 7.94
N ILE A 79 4.44 10.83 8.81
CA ILE A 79 5.57 9.90 8.68
C ILE A 79 5.03 8.52 8.34
N ASP A 80 5.31 8.02 7.14
CA ASP A 80 4.79 6.72 6.69
C ASP A 80 5.29 5.59 7.61
N HIS A 81 6.61 5.58 7.91
CA HIS A 81 7.17 4.61 8.85
C HIS A 81 8.29 5.26 9.67
N LEU A 82 8.23 5.05 10.99
CA LEU A 82 9.26 5.47 11.94
C LEU A 82 9.79 4.23 12.66
N LEU A 83 11.12 4.03 12.60
CA LEU A 83 11.80 3.02 13.40
C LEU A 83 12.66 3.69 14.45
N ILE A 84 12.67 3.15 15.66
CA ILE A 84 13.54 3.62 16.75
C ILE A 84 14.27 2.40 17.29
N ASN A 85 15.61 2.47 17.37
CA ASN A 85 16.42 1.38 17.91
C ASN A 85 16.93 1.65 19.32
N HIS A 86 17.56 0.66 19.91
CA HIS A 86 18.11 0.73 21.28
C HIS A 86 19.37 1.62 21.42
N TRP A 87 19.90 2.18 20.32
CA TRP A 87 20.90 3.26 20.32
C TRP A 87 20.26 4.63 20.23
N MET A 88 18.93 4.72 20.27
CA MET A 88 18.13 5.92 20.10
C MET A 88 18.35 6.58 18.70
N ASP A 89 18.63 5.75 17.69
CA ASP A 89 18.58 6.19 16.30
C ASP A 89 17.15 6.09 15.77
N CYS A 90 16.67 7.17 15.18
CA CYS A 90 15.35 7.30 14.57
C CYS A 90 15.50 7.29 13.05
N TYR A 91 14.84 6.34 12.40
CA TYR A 91 14.79 6.24 10.94
C TYR A 91 13.42 6.69 10.45
N VAL A 92 13.38 7.82 9.76
CA VAL A 92 12.17 8.37 9.13
C VAL A 92 12.14 7.91 7.69
N LEU A 93 11.13 7.10 7.35
CA LEU A 93 11.04 6.42 6.06
C LEU A 93 9.78 6.90 5.33
N GLU A 94 9.96 7.35 4.10
CA GLU A 94 8.90 7.84 3.20
C GLU A 94 8.73 6.86 2.05
N SER A 95 7.54 6.33 1.86
CA SER A 95 7.22 5.38 0.80
C SER A 95 6.77 6.08 -0.47
N LYS A 96 7.35 5.69 -1.61
CA LYS A 96 6.96 6.19 -2.94
C LYS A 96 6.72 5.03 -3.89
N HIS A 97 5.46 4.80 -4.20
CA HIS A 97 5.05 3.73 -5.10
C HIS A 97 4.69 4.28 -6.48
N PHE A 98 5.60 4.11 -7.45
CA PHE A 98 5.38 4.46 -8.85
C PHE A 98 5.64 3.25 -9.73
N HIS A 99 4.67 2.82 -10.54
CA HIS A 99 4.81 1.63 -11.37
C HIS A 99 5.95 1.74 -12.42
N ALA A 100 6.18 2.94 -12.97
CA ALA A 100 7.27 3.23 -13.90
C ALA A 100 8.58 3.63 -13.21
N GLY A 101 8.61 3.65 -11.85
CA GLY A 101 9.77 4.06 -11.08
C GLY A 101 9.92 5.57 -10.92
N ILE A 102 11.09 5.97 -10.45
CA ILE A 102 11.45 7.35 -10.15
C ILE A 102 12.71 7.72 -10.91
N LYS A 103 12.75 8.92 -11.46
CA LYS A 103 13.95 9.52 -12.07
C LYS A 103 14.43 10.70 -11.23
N ILE A 104 15.73 10.78 -11.01
CA ILE A 104 16.37 11.89 -10.30
C ILE A 104 17.33 12.55 -11.27
N THR A 105 17.27 13.89 -11.38
CA THR A 105 18.17 14.66 -12.27
C THR A 105 19.55 14.89 -11.64
N GLU A 106 20.50 15.37 -12.44
CA GLU A 106 21.85 15.73 -11.96
C GLU A 106 21.83 16.87 -10.93
N ASP A 107 20.78 17.68 -10.90
CA ASP A 107 20.56 18.77 -9.95
C ASP A 107 19.72 18.33 -8.72
N GLY A 108 19.35 17.04 -8.66
CA GLY A 108 18.61 16.49 -7.53
C GLY A 108 17.09 16.68 -7.59
N GLU A 109 16.54 17.05 -8.74
CA GLU A 109 15.09 17.12 -8.93
C GLU A 109 14.51 15.72 -9.07
N PHE A 110 13.39 15.49 -8.41
CA PHE A 110 12.66 14.23 -8.46
C PHE A 110 11.55 14.30 -9.52
N MET A 111 11.44 13.27 -10.34
CA MET A 111 10.50 13.18 -11.44
C MET A 111 9.78 11.81 -11.41
N ARG A 112 8.49 11.82 -11.74
CA ARG A 112 7.67 10.62 -11.95
C ARG A 112 7.21 10.54 -13.39
N TRP A 113 6.99 9.33 -13.88
CA TRP A 113 6.41 9.13 -15.21
C TRP A 113 4.91 9.43 -15.20
N ASN A 114 4.45 10.19 -16.16
CA ASN A 114 3.03 10.45 -16.43
C ASN A 114 2.60 9.64 -17.65
N ASP A 115 1.77 8.60 -17.43
CA ASP A 115 1.31 7.71 -18.52
C ASP A 115 0.42 8.42 -19.54
N TYR A 116 -0.34 9.39 -19.12
CA TYR A 116 -1.24 10.13 -20.00
C TYR A 116 -0.47 11.05 -20.97
N LYS A 117 0.56 11.72 -20.45
CA LYS A 117 1.38 12.65 -21.25
C LYS A 117 2.60 11.99 -21.89
N HIS A 118 2.86 10.72 -21.57
CA HIS A 118 4.05 9.97 -21.98
C HIS A 118 5.37 10.74 -21.76
N THR A 119 5.47 11.41 -20.59
CA THR A 119 6.64 12.21 -20.23
C THR A 119 6.89 12.17 -18.71
N TYR A 120 8.10 12.58 -18.32
CA TYR A 120 8.40 12.81 -16.92
C TYR A 120 7.86 14.16 -16.45
N GLU A 121 7.23 14.17 -15.29
CA GLU A 121 6.77 15.36 -14.56
C GLU A 121 7.55 15.51 -13.26
N GLY A 122 7.90 16.76 -12.93
CA GLY A 122 8.52 17.10 -11.65
C GLY A 122 7.60 16.77 -10.47
N MET A 123 8.19 16.40 -9.36
CA MET A 123 7.47 16.19 -8.09
C MET A 123 8.28 16.79 -6.92
N PRO A 124 7.62 17.14 -5.80
CA PRO A 124 8.33 17.57 -4.62
C PRO A 124 9.35 16.53 -4.17
N SER A 125 10.53 16.97 -3.72
CA SER A 125 11.58 16.08 -3.24
C SER A 125 11.12 15.33 -1.98
N PRO A 126 11.06 13.98 -2.00
CA PRO A 126 10.71 13.20 -0.82
C PRO A 126 11.79 13.28 0.27
N LEU A 127 13.05 13.52 -0.10
CA LEU A 127 14.13 13.76 0.86
C LEU A 127 13.87 15.03 1.67
N GLN A 128 13.47 16.12 0.99
CA GLN A 128 13.10 17.38 1.67
C GLN A 128 11.81 17.24 2.47
N GLN A 129 10.91 16.36 2.07
CA GLN A 129 9.72 16.02 2.85
C GLN A 129 10.13 15.41 4.18
N ASN A 130 10.98 14.39 4.17
CA ASN A 130 11.49 13.76 5.39
C ASN A 130 12.24 14.74 6.31
N GLU A 131 13.05 15.65 5.77
CA GLU A 131 13.73 16.65 6.60
C GLU A 131 12.75 17.56 7.33
N ARG A 132 11.64 17.94 6.69
CA ARG A 132 10.56 18.68 7.36
C ARG A 132 9.88 17.84 8.44
N HIS A 133 9.65 16.54 8.19
CA HIS A 133 9.08 15.61 9.17
C HIS A 133 10.00 15.45 10.38
N ILE A 134 11.31 15.29 10.17
CA ILE A 134 12.32 15.24 11.24
C ILE A 134 12.31 16.52 12.08
N THR A 135 12.15 17.68 11.45
CA THR A 135 12.07 18.95 12.20
C THR A 135 10.91 18.95 13.18
N VAL A 136 9.69 18.57 12.72
CA VAL A 136 8.52 18.48 13.60
C VAL A 136 8.69 17.38 14.65
N LEU A 137 9.24 16.22 14.25
CA LEU A 137 9.48 15.10 15.16
C LEU A 137 10.43 15.49 16.29
N ARG A 138 11.53 16.19 16.00
CA ARG A 138 12.47 16.71 17.03
C ARG A 138 11.79 17.64 18.00
N ASP A 139 10.96 18.57 17.50
CA ASP A 139 10.25 19.50 18.35
C ASP A 139 9.25 18.78 19.28
N VAL A 140 8.50 17.80 18.75
CA VAL A 140 7.60 16.96 19.54
C VAL A 140 8.39 16.15 20.58
N MET A 141 9.50 15.51 20.18
CA MET A 141 10.31 14.71 21.09
C MET A 141 10.88 15.54 22.24
N SER A 142 11.14 16.84 22.03
CA SER A 142 11.60 17.72 23.12
C SER A 142 10.56 17.92 24.22
N THR A 143 9.32 17.54 24.00
CA THR A 143 8.21 17.61 24.98
C THR A 143 7.96 16.30 25.72
N LEU A 144 8.67 15.23 25.35
CA LEU A 144 8.50 13.89 25.93
C LEU A 144 9.42 13.67 27.14
N GLU A 145 9.07 12.65 27.93
CA GLU A 145 9.96 12.13 28.97
C GLU A 145 11.02 11.25 28.28
N LEU A 146 12.18 11.85 28.05
CA LEU A 146 13.28 11.19 27.35
C LEU A 146 14.24 10.51 28.32
N PRO A 147 14.87 9.37 27.91
CA PRO A 147 15.81 8.66 28.76
C PRO A 147 17.04 9.53 29.08
N THR A 148 17.47 9.45 30.34
CA THR A 148 18.65 10.17 30.82
C THR A 148 19.72 9.18 31.29
N ARG A 149 20.99 9.62 31.20
CA ARG A 149 22.12 8.92 31.77
C ARG A 149 23.05 9.92 32.46
N LEU A 150 23.37 9.68 33.72
CA LEU A 150 24.14 10.61 34.55
C LEU A 150 23.56 12.03 34.57
N GLY A 151 22.23 12.18 34.52
CA GLY A 151 21.55 13.47 34.51
C GLY A 151 21.46 14.17 33.15
N PHE A 152 22.00 13.59 32.08
CA PHE A 152 21.94 14.13 30.73
C PHE A 152 20.97 13.31 29.85
N CYS A 153 20.16 13.99 29.03
CA CYS A 153 19.32 13.34 28.04
C CYS A 153 20.17 12.58 27.03
N ILE A 154 19.78 11.34 26.71
CA ILE A 154 20.42 10.57 25.65
C ILE A 154 20.02 11.18 24.31
N ALA A 155 21.02 11.59 23.51
CA ALA A 155 20.79 12.22 22.22
C ALA A 155 20.23 11.22 21.21
N PHE A 156 19.23 11.65 20.43
CA PHE A 156 18.70 10.93 19.29
C PHE A 156 19.48 11.31 18.02
N GLU A 157 19.72 10.32 17.18
CA GLU A 157 20.21 10.56 15.83
C GLU A 157 19.10 10.25 14.82
N PHE A 158 18.97 11.11 13.80
CA PHE A 158 17.92 11.00 12.81
C PHE A 158 18.50 10.64 11.46
N GLN A 159 17.99 9.58 10.89
CA GLN A 159 18.31 9.11 9.56
C GLN A 159 17.06 9.10 8.71
N THR A 160 17.19 9.27 7.41
CA THR A 160 16.07 9.29 6.48
C THR A 160 16.31 8.36 5.32
N PHE A 161 15.26 7.67 4.85
CA PHE A 161 15.25 6.97 3.58
C PHE A 161 13.96 7.22 2.83
N VAL A 162 14.07 7.30 1.51
CA VAL A 162 12.94 7.23 0.59
C VAL A 162 12.88 5.81 0.06
N LEU A 163 11.76 5.13 0.34
CA LEU A 163 11.52 3.74 -0.04
C LEU A 163 10.78 3.71 -1.37
N VAL A 164 11.40 3.08 -2.36
CA VAL A 164 10.76 2.82 -3.65
C VAL A 164 10.38 1.35 -3.71
N SER A 165 9.24 1.02 -4.33
CA SER A 165 8.81 -0.38 -4.49
C SER A 165 9.95 -1.26 -5.03
N SER A 166 10.06 -2.48 -4.51
CA SER A 166 11.11 -3.45 -4.88
C SER A 166 11.15 -3.72 -6.38
N THR A 167 10.01 -3.60 -7.07
CA THR A 167 9.88 -3.84 -8.52
C THR A 167 10.11 -2.60 -9.38
N SER A 168 10.08 -1.41 -8.79
CA SER A 168 10.21 -0.14 -9.52
C SER A 168 11.66 0.19 -9.87
N ARG A 169 11.86 0.89 -10.99
CA ARG A 169 13.18 1.38 -11.40
C ARG A 169 13.53 2.68 -10.68
N ILE A 170 14.79 2.83 -10.29
CA ILE A 170 15.36 4.10 -9.81
C ILE A 170 16.40 4.55 -10.84
N ASP A 171 16.11 5.63 -11.55
CA ASP A 171 17.03 6.27 -12.49
C ASP A 171 17.90 7.28 -11.72
N ARG A 172 19.15 6.91 -11.50
CA ARG A 172 20.07 7.67 -10.64
C ARG A 172 21.02 8.56 -11.47
N PRO A 173 21.19 9.82 -11.07
CA PRO A 173 22.22 10.70 -11.63
C PRO A 173 23.61 10.28 -11.15
N ARG A 174 24.64 10.86 -11.77
CA ARG A 174 26.03 10.62 -11.38
C ARG A 174 26.53 11.61 -10.33
N LYS A 175 26.03 12.86 -10.35
CA LYS A 175 26.53 13.95 -9.51
C LYS A 175 25.76 14.13 -8.20
N PHE A 176 24.47 13.87 -8.21
CA PHE A 176 23.65 14.02 -7.01
C PHE A 176 23.66 12.74 -6.16
N ASP A 177 23.87 12.88 -4.84
CA ASP A 177 23.83 11.73 -3.91
C ASP A 177 22.42 11.21 -3.74
N THR A 178 22.17 10.01 -4.24
CA THR A 178 20.92 9.30 -4.10
C THR A 178 21.00 8.13 -3.10
N SER A 179 22.02 8.14 -2.25
CA SER A 179 22.26 7.05 -1.31
C SER A 179 21.11 6.81 -0.32
N ARG A 180 20.30 7.84 -0.07
CA ARG A 180 19.12 7.79 0.79
C ARG A 180 17.83 7.36 0.06
N VAL A 181 17.88 7.13 -1.25
CA VAL A 181 16.76 6.60 -2.04
C VAL A 181 17.02 5.13 -2.31
N ILE A 182 16.27 4.24 -1.70
CA ILE A 182 16.52 2.80 -1.72
C ILE A 182 15.24 2.03 -2.08
N LYS A 183 15.37 0.77 -2.43
CA LYS A 183 14.22 -0.13 -2.54
C LYS A 183 13.77 -0.57 -1.15
N ALA A 184 12.46 -0.76 -0.98
CA ALA A 184 11.87 -1.10 0.31
C ALA A 184 12.43 -2.40 0.91
N ASP A 185 12.77 -3.39 0.09
CA ASP A 185 13.39 -4.65 0.49
C ASP A 185 14.87 -4.53 0.92
N GLN A 186 15.48 -3.35 0.77
CA GLN A 186 16.89 -3.10 1.12
C GLN A 186 17.07 -2.32 2.43
N VAL A 187 15.99 -1.99 3.14
CA VAL A 187 16.03 -1.15 4.35
C VAL A 187 16.97 -1.71 5.39
N LYS A 188 16.81 -2.98 5.76
CA LYS A 188 17.64 -3.64 6.78
C LYS A 188 19.11 -3.65 6.41
N GLU A 189 19.42 -4.13 5.20
CA GLU A 189 20.81 -4.17 4.72
C GLU A 189 21.44 -2.78 4.72
N ARG A 190 20.67 -1.77 4.32
CA ARG A 190 21.15 -0.40 4.27
C ARG A 190 21.45 0.17 5.65
N ILE A 191 20.56 -0.03 6.62
CA ILE A 191 20.75 0.41 8.01
C ILE A 191 22.02 -0.22 8.60
N TRP A 192 22.21 -1.53 8.44
CA TRP A 192 23.42 -2.19 8.94
C TRP A 192 24.69 -1.73 8.24
N ARG A 193 24.66 -1.55 6.93
CA ARG A 193 25.81 -1.01 6.16
C ARG A 193 26.20 0.40 6.60
N ASP A 194 25.23 1.26 6.84
CA ASP A 194 25.49 2.61 7.32
C ASP A 194 26.02 2.59 8.76
N PHE A 195 25.43 1.75 9.62
CA PHE A 195 25.91 1.53 10.98
C PHE A 195 27.39 1.08 11.00
N ASP A 196 27.78 0.09 10.20
CA ASP A 196 29.14 -0.42 10.14
C ASP A 196 30.14 0.67 9.65
N LYS A 197 29.71 1.53 8.74
CA LYS A 197 30.55 2.65 8.25
C LYS A 197 30.76 3.74 9.29
N GLU A 198 29.71 4.10 10.02
CA GLU A 198 29.74 5.17 11.01
C GLU A 198 30.39 4.73 12.33
N HIS A 199 30.31 3.43 12.64
CA HIS A 199 30.72 2.88 13.93
C HIS A 199 31.99 2.02 13.86
N GLY A 200 33.01 2.42 13.11
CA GLY A 200 34.35 1.83 13.33
C GLY A 200 34.72 1.81 14.83
N ARG A 201 35.87 1.23 15.23
CA ARG A 201 36.19 0.97 16.65
C ARG A 201 35.90 2.14 17.61
N ALA A 202 36.10 3.39 17.21
CA ALA A 202 35.79 4.58 18.01
C ALA A 202 34.28 4.87 18.11
N GLY A 203 33.54 4.63 17.03
CA GLY A 203 32.09 4.81 16.99
C GLY A 203 31.33 3.81 17.83
N MET A 204 31.83 2.57 17.98
CA MET A 204 31.22 1.56 18.86
C MET A 204 31.18 2.01 20.33
N MET A 205 32.21 2.72 20.80
CA MET A 205 32.20 3.28 22.17
C MET A 205 31.14 4.38 22.32
N LYS A 206 30.99 5.26 21.32
CA LYS A 206 29.95 6.28 21.30
C LYS A 206 28.53 5.64 21.26
N ALA A 207 28.34 4.61 20.43
CA ALA A 207 27.10 3.86 20.36
C ALA A 207 26.78 3.15 21.69
N ALA A 208 27.77 2.52 22.30
CA ALA A 208 27.60 1.85 23.61
C ALA A 208 27.16 2.83 24.72
N ALA A 209 27.62 4.07 24.69
CA ALA A 209 27.18 5.11 25.63
C ALA A 209 25.71 5.51 25.47
N ARG A 210 25.09 5.22 24.33
CA ARG A 210 23.70 5.56 24.01
C ARG A 210 22.72 4.38 24.17
N VAL A 211 23.22 3.15 24.40
CA VAL A 211 22.38 1.95 24.51
C VAL A 211 21.39 2.09 25.64
N VAL A 212 20.12 1.86 25.35
CA VAL A 212 19.03 1.83 26.31
C VAL A 212 18.38 0.43 26.36
N SER A 213 17.53 0.19 27.36
CA SER A 213 16.77 -1.05 27.47
C SER A 213 15.65 -1.12 26.40
N SER A 214 15.19 -2.31 26.14
CA SER A 214 14.02 -2.52 25.24
C SER A 214 12.76 -1.86 25.77
N ASP A 215 12.60 -1.78 27.08
CA ASP A 215 11.46 -1.10 27.71
C ASP A 215 11.54 0.41 27.46
N THR A 216 12.71 1.01 27.59
CA THR A 216 12.92 2.43 27.25
C THR A 216 12.59 2.73 25.78
N VAL A 217 13.01 1.84 24.86
CA VAL A 217 12.64 2.00 23.43
C VAL A 217 11.12 1.95 23.25
N ARG A 218 10.46 0.99 23.93
CA ARG A 218 9.00 0.86 23.91
C ARG A 218 8.31 2.11 24.45
N ASP A 219 8.76 2.61 25.59
CA ASP A 219 8.14 3.74 26.28
C ASP A 219 8.22 5.02 25.45
N VAL A 220 9.38 5.33 24.86
CA VAL A 220 9.55 6.47 23.96
C VAL A 220 8.64 6.34 22.73
N ALA A 221 8.63 5.17 22.11
CA ALA A 221 7.81 4.93 20.93
C ALA A 221 6.31 4.99 21.25
N GLN A 222 5.89 4.52 22.44
CA GLN A 222 4.51 4.60 22.87
C GLN A 222 4.08 6.03 23.19
N GLN A 223 4.94 6.85 23.80
CA GLN A 223 4.67 8.28 23.98
C GLN A 223 4.42 8.97 22.65
N LEU A 224 5.25 8.70 21.63
CA LEU A 224 5.04 9.24 20.28
C LEU A 224 3.73 8.75 19.65
N ALA A 225 3.44 7.45 19.75
CA ALA A 225 2.21 6.88 19.21
C ALA A 225 0.96 7.47 19.89
N ASN A 226 1.01 7.80 21.18
CA ASN A 226 -0.09 8.43 21.90
C ASN A 226 -0.36 9.89 21.44
N LEU A 227 0.63 10.55 20.83
CA LEU A 227 0.48 11.87 20.24
C LEU A 227 -0.04 11.86 18.80
N HIS A 228 -0.23 10.68 18.24
CA HIS A 228 -0.77 10.55 16.89
C HIS A 228 -2.15 11.22 16.76
N ARG A 229 -2.35 11.91 15.64
CA ARG A 229 -3.60 12.54 15.26
C ARG A 229 -4.00 12.08 13.86
N PRO A 230 -4.94 11.13 13.72
CA PRO A 230 -5.35 10.60 12.41
C PRO A 230 -5.69 11.69 11.42
N ALA A 231 -5.20 11.57 10.19
CA ALA A 231 -5.57 12.48 9.13
C ALA A 231 -7.01 12.22 8.70
N LYS A 232 -7.87 13.23 8.81
CA LYS A 232 -9.17 13.18 8.14
C LYS A 232 -8.95 13.51 6.67
N TRP A 233 -9.30 12.60 5.78
CA TRP A 233 -9.24 12.87 4.36
C TRP A 233 -10.35 13.84 3.96
N PRO A 234 -10.00 15.06 3.54
CA PRO A 234 -11.03 15.99 3.11
C PRO A 234 -11.69 15.44 1.85
N MET A 235 -13.01 15.27 1.90
CA MET A 235 -13.79 15.05 0.70
C MET A 235 -13.69 16.32 -0.16
N PRO A 236 -13.36 16.24 -1.45
CA PRO A 236 -13.32 17.40 -2.35
C PRO A 236 -14.61 18.23 -2.22
N ALA A 237 -14.52 19.55 -2.28
CA ALA A 237 -15.68 20.44 -2.10
C ALA A 237 -16.82 20.15 -3.08
N ILE A 238 -16.49 19.78 -4.31
CA ILE A 238 -17.44 19.34 -5.36
C ILE A 238 -18.25 18.12 -4.92
N ILE A 239 -17.68 17.26 -4.05
CA ILE A 239 -18.33 16.06 -3.55
C ILE A 239 -19.24 16.37 -2.36
N LYS A 240 -18.94 17.39 -1.56
CA LYS A 240 -19.78 17.83 -0.43
C LYS A 240 -21.13 18.35 -0.90
N ASP A 241 -21.17 19.06 -2.01
CA ASP A 241 -22.41 19.63 -2.56
C ASP A 241 -23.30 18.54 -3.19
N ALA A 242 -22.73 17.49 -3.78
CA ALA A 242 -23.50 16.36 -4.33
C ALA A 242 -24.14 15.48 -3.23
N ALA A 243 -23.49 15.32 -2.07
CA ALA A 243 -24.03 14.56 -0.93
C ALA A 243 -25.22 15.25 -0.25
N VAL A 244 -25.28 16.57 -0.29
CA VAL A 244 -26.38 17.37 0.31
C VAL A 244 -27.65 17.33 -0.54
N THR A 245 -27.56 17.04 -1.86
CA THR A 245 -28.71 17.02 -2.78
C THR A 245 -29.38 15.64 -2.91
N ALA A 246 -28.82 14.58 -2.35
CA ALA A 246 -29.44 13.26 -2.31
C ALA A 246 -30.52 13.20 -1.22
N LYS A 247 -31.76 13.55 -1.54
CA LYS A 247 -32.94 13.34 -0.67
C LYS A 247 -33.14 11.83 -0.40
N PRO A 248 -33.43 11.42 0.85
CA PRO A 248 -33.75 10.03 1.14
C PRO A 248 -35.05 9.62 0.45
N SER A 249 -35.01 8.62 -0.38
CA SER A 249 -36.21 8.00 -0.94
C SER A 249 -36.97 7.26 0.16
N LYS A 250 -38.28 7.52 0.21
CA LYS A 250 -39.21 7.05 1.22
C LYS A 250 -39.20 5.52 1.35
N SER A 251 -39.11 5.07 2.59
CA SER A 251 -39.31 3.70 3.03
C SER A 251 -40.69 3.14 2.59
N VAL A 252 -40.69 1.99 1.97
CA VAL A 252 -41.88 1.16 1.81
C VAL A 252 -41.83 0.06 2.88
N THR A 253 -42.85 0.06 3.72
CA THR A 253 -43.10 -0.84 4.82
C THR A 253 -43.24 -2.30 4.36
N ALA A 254 -42.60 -3.21 5.12
CA ALA A 254 -42.79 -4.65 5.03
C ALA A 254 -44.07 -5.12 5.74
N PRO A 255 -44.73 -6.20 5.32
CA PRO A 255 -45.67 -6.90 6.17
C PRO A 255 -45.04 -8.13 6.84
N THR A 256 -45.34 -8.26 8.10
CA THR A 256 -45.10 -9.36 9.05
C THR A 256 -45.76 -10.66 8.64
N VAL A 257 -45.09 -11.82 8.73
CA VAL A 257 -45.75 -13.13 8.91
C VAL A 257 -44.86 -14.08 9.72
N VAL A 258 -45.23 -14.31 10.92
CA VAL A 258 -45.44 -15.49 11.79
C VAL A 258 -44.71 -16.79 11.48
N GLU A 259 -43.93 -17.25 12.49
CA GLU A 259 -43.44 -18.64 12.69
C GLU A 259 -44.58 -19.62 13.01
N PRO A 260 -44.43 -20.97 12.80
CA PRO A 260 -44.04 -21.80 13.92
C PRO A 260 -43.21 -23.08 13.67
N SER A 261 -42.41 -23.39 14.71
CA SER A 261 -42.06 -24.68 15.33
C SER A 261 -41.52 -25.89 14.54
N THR A 262 -40.35 -26.32 15.03
CA THR A 262 -39.59 -27.59 14.87
C THR A 262 -40.40 -28.88 15.22
N PRO A 263 -39.93 -30.10 14.81
CA PRO A 263 -38.88 -30.80 15.55
C PRO A 263 -37.89 -31.69 14.75
N ALA A 264 -36.86 -32.08 15.48
CA ALA A 264 -35.65 -32.80 15.15
C ALA A 264 -35.77 -34.18 14.46
N LYS A 265 -34.79 -34.57 13.67
CA LYS A 265 -33.83 -35.70 13.82
C LYS A 265 -33.08 -36.06 12.52
N SER A 266 -31.83 -36.28 12.66
CA SER A 266 -30.92 -37.36 12.24
C SER A 266 -29.79 -36.96 11.31
N VAL A 267 -28.61 -37.28 11.83
CA VAL A 267 -27.25 -37.11 11.26
C VAL A 267 -27.09 -38.05 10.05
N LYS A 268 -26.66 -37.48 8.91
CA LYS A 268 -25.88 -38.22 7.90
C LYS A 268 -24.84 -37.28 7.28
N ALA A 269 -23.65 -37.82 7.13
CA ALA A 269 -22.47 -37.18 6.58
C ALA A 269 -22.76 -36.46 5.25
N VAL A 270 -22.39 -35.16 5.20
CA VAL A 270 -22.56 -34.35 4.00
C VAL A 270 -21.15 -34.13 3.40
N ALA A 271 -21.05 -34.48 2.12
CA ALA A 271 -19.96 -34.10 1.24
C ALA A 271 -19.79 -32.57 1.21
N PRO A 272 -18.57 -32.06 0.87
CA PRO A 272 -18.32 -30.63 0.88
C PRO A 272 -19.25 -29.91 -0.10
N PRO A 273 -19.72 -28.68 0.23
CA PRO A 273 -20.65 -27.96 -0.62
C PRO A 273 -20.03 -27.62 -1.96
N ALA A 274 -20.77 -27.89 -3.01
CA ALA A 274 -20.47 -27.45 -4.37
C ALA A 274 -20.32 -25.92 -4.38
N ALA A 275 -19.22 -25.44 -4.97
CA ALA A 275 -18.94 -24.04 -5.17
C ALA A 275 -20.12 -23.35 -5.86
N ALA A 276 -20.59 -22.25 -5.29
CA ALA A 276 -21.58 -21.37 -5.90
C ALA A 276 -21.16 -21.02 -7.33
N ALA A 277 -22.04 -21.30 -8.30
CA ALA A 277 -21.82 -20.99 -9.70
C ALA A 277 -21.72 -19.48 -9.90
N HIS A 278 -20.53 -18.99 -10.20
CA HIS A 278 -20.33 -17.60 -10.62
C HIS A 278 -20.88 -17.40 -12.05
N PRO A 279 -21.52 -16.27 -12.38
CA PRO A 279 -22.28 -16.05 -13.63
C PRO A 279 -21.37 -15.68 -14.81
N PHE A 280 -20.26 -16.38 -15.04
CA PHE A 280 -19.37 -16.13 -16.18
C PHE A 280 -19.07 -17.43 -16.93
N ALA A 281 -20.10 -17.98 -17.59
CA ALA A 281 -19.95 -19.03 -18.58
C ALA A 281 -19.65 -18.38 -19.94
N GLY A 282 -18.34 -18.23 -20.30
CA GLY A 282 -17.95 -17.79 -21.63
C GLY A 282 -16.46 -17.95 -21.82
N GLY A 283 -16.05 -18.78 -22.81
CA GLY A 283 -14.68 -18.85 -23.29
C GLY A 283 -14.24 -17.55 -23.99
N PRO A 284 -13.01 -17.49 -24.54
CA PRO A 284 -12.53 -16.32 -25.21
C PRO A 284 -13.34 -15.97 -26.44
N GLN A 285 -13.61 -14.68 -26.65
CA GLN A 285 -14.32 -14.14 -27.80
C GLN A 285 -13.41 -13.19 -28.60
N CYS A 286 -13.45 -13.31 -29.91
CA CYS A 286 -12.70 -12.40 -30.77
C CYS A 286 -13.26 -10.98 -30.72
N LYS A 287 -12.42 -9.99 -30.52
CA LYS A 287 -12.82 -8.57 -30.47
C LYS A 287 -13.32 -8.01 -31.81
N GLU A 288 -12.94 -8.62 -32.95
CA GLU A 288 -13.25 -8.13 -34.30
C GLU A 288 -14.51 -8.79 -34.87
N CYS A 289 -14.59 -10.14 -34.85
CA CYS A 289 -15.70 -10.89 -35.46
C CYS A 289 -16.62 -11.58 -34.45
N HIS A 290 -16.38 -11.40 -33.16
CA HIS A 290 -17.13 -12.02 -32.07
C HIS A 290 -17.17 -13.57 -32.08
N GLY A 291 -16.33 -14.21 -32.92
CA GLY A 291 -16.21 -15.68 -32.98
C GLY A 291 -15.50 -16.24 -31.76
N HIS A 292 -15.85 -17.50 -31.41
CA HIS A 292 -15.26 -18.24 -30.28
C HIS A 292 -14.29 -19.34 -30.70
N GLN A 293 -14.13 -19.56 -32.02
CA GLN A 293 -13.21 -20.56 -32.54
C GLN A 293 -11.81 -19.98 -32.67
N GLY A 294 -10.82 -20.69 -32.13
CA GLY A 294 -9.44 -20.21 -32.15
C GLY A 294 -8.54 -20.95 -31.16
N SER A 295 -7.40 -20.40 -30.87
CA SER A 295 -6.44 -20.94 -29.91
C SER A 295 -5.86 -19.87 -29.00
N ILE A 296 -5.59 -20.23 -27.76
CA ILE A 296 -4.85 -19.38 -26.84
C ILE A 296 -3.35 -19.59 -27.07
N GLN A 297 -2.65 -18.51 -27.36
CA GLN A 297 -1.21 -18.47 -27.61
C GLN A 297 -0.51 -17.55 -26.61
N TYR A 298 0.80 -17.68 -26.47
CA TYR A 298 1.63 -16.83 -25.61
C TYR A 298 2.52 -15.95 -26.46
N GLY A 299 2.54 -14.65 -26.18
CA GLY A 299 3.33 -13.66 -26.91
C GLY A 299 4.04 -12.68 -25.97
N LYS A 300 4.64 -11.65 -26.55
CA LYS A 300 5.43 -10.62 -25.84
C LYS A 300 4.69 -9.98 -24.64
N TYR A 301 3.36 -9.90 -24.72
CA TYR A 301 2.52 -9.24 -23.72
C TYR A 301 1.63 -10.21 -22.91
N GLY A 302 1.96 -11.52 -22.93
CA GLY A 302 1.22 -12.56 -22.22
C GLY A 302 0.33 -13.40 -23.12
N TYR A 303 -0.68 -14.06 -22.54
CA TYR A 303 -1.62 -14.91 -23.27
C TYR A 303 -2.63 -14.07 -24.06
N TYR A 304 -2.91 -14.49 -25.30
CA TYR A 304 -3.93 -13.91 -26.17
C TYR A 304 -4.69 -15.00 -26.91
N PHE A 305 -5.92 -14.70 -27.28
CA PHE A 305 -6.75 -15.57 -28.13
C PHE A 305 -6.54 -15.19 -29.59
N LYS A 306 -6.12 -16.14 -30.42
CA LYS A 306 -6.01 -16.01 -31.85
C LYS A 306 -7.23 -16.62 -32.50
N CYS A 307 -8.04 -15.79 -33.17
CA CYS A 307 -9.27 -16.22 -33.84
C CYS A 307 -8.95 -17.08 -35.06
N ALA A 308 -9.66 -18.19 -35.25
CA ALA A 308 -9.52 -19.04 -36.42
C ALA A 308 -10.22 -18.46 -37.66
N GLN A 309 -11.23 -17.59 -37.48
CA GLN A 309 -12.01 -17.03 -38.59
C GLN A 309 -11.37 -15.80 -39.22
N CYS A 310 -11.00 -14.79 -38.40
CA CYS A 310 -10.45 -13.53 -38.90
C CYS A 310 -8.97 -13.31 -38.58
N HIS A 311 -8.30 -14.29 -37.94
CA HIS A 311 -6.91 -14.25 -37.54
C HIS A 311 -6.51 -13.10 -36.58
N ALA A 312 -7.47 -12.33 -36.09
CA ALA A 312 -7.22 -11.27 -35.14
C ALA A 312 -6.77 -11.82 -33.78
N ASN A 313 -5.93 -11.03 -33.10
CA ASN A 313 -5.45 -11.35 -31.76
C ASN A 313 -6.25 -10.54 -30.74
N THR A 314 -6.81 -11.21 -29.75
CA THR A 314 -7.59 -10.61 -28.65
C THR A 314 -6.87 -10.88 -27.33
N ALA A 315 -6.56 -9.81 -26.59
CA ALA A 315 -5.99 -9.93 -25.26
C ALA A 315 -7.00 -10.57 -24.30
N ILE A 316 -6.54 -11.57 -23.53
CA ILE A 316 -7.36 -12.22 -22.52
C ILE A 316 -7.33 -11.38 -21.26
N LYS A 317 -8.49 -10.89 -20.85
CA LYS A 317 -8.69 -10.16 -19.60
C LYS A 317 -9.76 -10.85 -18.78
N PHE A 318 -9.51 -11.04 -17.50
CA PHE A 318 -10.48 -11.58 -16.58
C PHE A 318 -10.98 -10.48 -15.65
N THR A 319 -12.23 -10.57 -15.30
CA THR A 319 -12.83 -9.81 -14.21
C THR A 319 -13.28 -10.78 -13.13
N CYS A 320 -13.05 -10.47 -11.90
CA CYS A 320 -13.53 -11.17 -10.73
C CYS A 320 -14.23 -10.15 -9.80
N LEU A 321 -14.38 -10.47 -8.54
CA LEU A 321 -14.83 -9.50 -7.55
C LEU A 321 -13.83 -8.34 -7.48
N PRO A 322 -14.29 -7.13 -7.12
CA PRO A 322 -13.39 -5.97 -6.99
C PRO A 322 -12.20 -6.27 -6.08
N GLY A 323 -11.00 -5.93 -6.54
CA GLY A 323 -9.75 -6.18 -5.81
C GLY A 323 -9.11 -7.54 -6.03
N HIS A 324 -9.76 -8.45 -6.80
CA HIS A 324 -9.19 -9.75 -7.13
C HIS A 324 -8.43 -9.71 -8.45
N ASP A 325 -7.29 -10.43 -8.51
CA ASP A 325 -6.44 -10.52 -9.71
C ASP A 325 -6.44 -11.95 -10.27
N PRO A 326 -7.50 -12.35 -11.01
CA PRO A 326 -7.57 -13.68 -11.61
C PRO A 326 -6.54 -13.84 -12.72
N ARG A 327 -5.86 -14.99 -12.74
CA ARG A 327 -4.79 -15.31 -13.69
C ARG A 327 -5.16 -16.49 -14.57
N LEU A 328 -4.57 -16.51 -15.76
CA LEU A 328 -4.66 -17.65 -16.67
C LEU A 328 -3.53 -18.65 -16.38
N ARG A 329 -3.89 -19.85 -15.94
CA ARG A 329 -2.94 -20.97 -15.77
C ARG A 329 -3.10 -21.97 -16.90
N LYS A 330 -2.00 -22.35 -17.53
CA LYS A 330 -1.96 -23.39 -18.57
C LYS A 330 -1.63 -24.76 -17.94
N ALA A 331 -2.39 -25.76 -18.33
CA ALA A 331 -2.15 -27.18 -17.99
C ALA A 331 -2.35 -28.03 -19.27
N GLY A 332 -1.24 -28.36 -19.95
CA GLY A 332 -1.30 -29.04 -21.26
C GLY A 332 -1.95 -28.11 -22.32
N ASN A 333 -3.02 -28.59 -22.96
CA ASN A 333 -3.84 -27.82 -23.89
C ASN A 333 -5.04 -27.09 -23.23
N GLN A 334 -5.20 -27.25 -21.92
CA GLN A 334 -6.27 -26.62 -21.15
C GLN A 334 -5.76 -25.34 -20.47
N PHE A 335 -6.65 -24.35 -20.39
CA PHE A 335 -6.41 -23.07 -19.77
C PHE A 335 -7.45 -22.85 -18.68
N TYR A 336 -6.99 -22.58 -17.47
CA TYR A 336 -7.80 -22.36 -16.28
C TYR A 336 -7.74 -20.90 -15.85
N ARG A 337 -8.87 -20.39 -15.43
CA ARG A 337 -8.95 -19.10 -14.72
C ARG A 337 -8.84 -19.40 -13.23
N ASP A 338 -7.75 -19.02 -12.63
CA ASP A 338 -7.49 -19.16 -11.21
C ASP A 338 -7.60 -17.79 -10.54
N CYS A 339 -8.26 -17.74 -9.39
CA CYS A 339 -8.27 -16.56 -8.52
C CYS A 339 -7.82 -17.00 -7.13
N ALA A 340 -6.70 -16.45 -6.66
CA ALA A 340 -6.15 -16.77 -5.36
C ALA A 340 -7.05 -16.27 -4.22
N GLU A 341 -7.63 -15.09 -4.38
CA GLU A 341 -8.48 -14.43 -3.40
C GLU A 341 -9.84 -15.12 -3.25
N CYS A 342 -10.40 -15.69 -4.33
CA CYS A 342 -11.62 -16.49 -4.30
C CYS A 342 -11.38 -17.97 -3.98
N HIS A 343 -10.11 -18.41 -3.93
CA HIS A 343 -9.74 -19.83 -3.90
C HIS A 343 -10.44 -20.65 -4.99
N SER A 344 -10.68 -20.05 -6.18
CA SER A 344 -11.43 -20.65 -7.27
C SER A 344 -10.51 -20.95 -8.46
N SER A 345 -10.73 -22.11 -9.07
CA SER A 345 -10.10 -22.53 -10.32
C SER A 345 -11.17 -23.08 -11.25
N SER A 346 -11.32 -22.52 -12.44
CA SER A 346 -12.33 -22.95 -13.41
C SER A 346 -11.72 -23.12 -14.80
N LEU A 347 -12.12 -24.16 -15.51
CA LEU A 347 -11.69 -24.36 -16.91
C LEU A 347 -12.24 -23.19 -17.75
N TYR A 348 -11.35 -22.47 -18.41
CA TYR A 348 -11.69 -21.31 -19.23
C TYR A 348 -11.75 -21.67 -20.71
N PHE A 349 -10.79 -22.45 -21.20
CA PHE A 349 -10.69 -22.83 -22.59
C PHE A 349 -9.81 -24.08 -22.78
N THR A 350 -10.11 -24.87 -23.82
CA THR A 350 -9.23 -25.96 -24.28
C THR A 350 -8.83 -25.69 -25.72
N ASN A 351 -7.54 -25.59 -25.98
CA ASN A 351 -7.01 -25.48 -27.32
C ASN A 351 -7.33 -26.77 -28.11
N PRO A 352 -7.73 -26.66 -29.36
CA PRO A 352 -8.00 -27.80 -30.22
C PRO A 352 -6.76 -28.64 -30.47
#